data_4c7ded176e7e0b8d4758cba061ca3ed6
#
_entry.id   4c7ded176e7e0b8d4758cba061ca3ed6
#
_cell.length_a   1.000
_cell.length_b   1.000
_cell.length_c   1.000
_cell.angle_alpha   90.00
_cell.angle_beta   90.00
_cell.angle_gamma   90.00
#
_symmetry.space_group_name_H-M   'P 1'
#
loop_
_entity.id
_entity.type
_entity.pdbx_description
1 polymer ?
#
loop_
_entity_poly.entity_id
_entity_poly.type
_entity_poly.pdbx_seq_one_letter_code
_entity_poly.pdbx_strand_id
1 'polypeptide(L)'
;MKKFWKIGISAFLTIGLLAACGQEGKNDNSAATEEQTQQETSKVEEATFPMTITDAIGKDVTLEAPPEKIVSLIPSNTEILFGLGLKNEIVGVTDNDDYPPEVAEKDKVGGMEYNIEQIIALKPDIVFAHESSMSLSESAIAQLESAGVKVFVVKNAQDFNETYTTIEQLGRATGKLPEAEKIIADMKAKVEEVQGKVKDVEPKNVFVEASDEPNIYTAGQGTFMNAMLEMIHAKNVAADGDNWYEIGAEQIITKNPDVIVVTYSYVPDILTKIPKRAGFDTINAVKNNAIVQVDESTTSRQGPRLADGLEELAKAIYPEVFK
;
A
#
# COMPACT_ATOMS: atom_id res chain seq x y z
N MET A 1 -57.36 2.38 -11.62
CA MET A 1 -58.41 3.09 -10.81
C MET A 1 -57.67 4.12 -9.97
N LYS A 2 -58.20 5.36 -10.10
CA LYS A 2 -57.68 6.59 -9.51
C LYS A 2 -57.84 6.61 -7.99
N LYS A 3 -56.93 7.26 -7.24
CA LYS A 3 -57.28 8.30 -6.29
C LYS A 3 -56.06 9.11 -5.86
N PHE A 4 -56.09 10.37 -6.26
CA PHE A 4 -55.35 11.52 -5.72
C PHE A 4 -55.82 11.86 -4.30
N TRP A 5 -54.94 12.38 -3.43
CA TRP A 5 -55.32 13.42 -2.49
C TRP A 5 -54.19 14.40 -2.24
N LYS A 6 -54.61 15.66 -2.20
CA LYS A 6 -53.82 16.89 -2.20
C LYS A 6 -53.81 17.55 -0.82
N ILE A 7 -52.79 18.41 -0.63
CA ILE A 7 -52.81 19.75 0.01
C ILE A 7 -52.65 19.84 1.54
N GLY A 8 -51.69 20.67 1.95
CA GLY A 8 -51.57 21.32 3.24
C GLY A 8 -50.32 22.23 3.32
N ILE A 9 -50.46 23.44 2.76
CA ILE A 9 -49.54 24.59 2.93
C ILE A 9 -49.88 25.26 4.27
N SER A 10 -48.86 25.63 5.07
CA SER A 10 -48.98 26.75 6.03
C SER A 10 -47.64 27.46 6.20
N ALA A 11 -47.65 28.69 5.70
CA ALA A 11 -46.61 29.69 5.91
C ALA A 11 -46.92 30.44 7.22
N PHE A 12 -45.88 30.73 8.01
CA PHE A 12 -45.94 31.83 8.98
C PHE A 12 -44.67 32.72 8.83
N LEU A 13 -45.00 33.93 8.41
CA LEU A 13 -44.11 35.09 8.32
C LEU A 13 -44.25 35.88 9.64
N THR A 14 -43.15 36.25 10.29
CA THR A 14 -43.18 37.37 11.25
C THR A 14 -41.92 38.22 11.05
N ILE A 15 -42.24 39.45 10.61
CA ILE A 15 -41.36 40.60 10.47
C ILE A 15 -41.29 41.30 11.82
N GLY A 16 -40.06 41.70 12.23
CA GLY A 16 -39.85 42.62 13.35
C GLY A 16 -38.69 43.56 13.09
N LEU A 17 -39.05 44.72 12.50
CA LEU A 17 -38.19 45.92 12.39
C LEU A 17 -38.22 46.71 13.69
N LEU A 18 -37.07 47.14 14.18
CA LEU A 18 -36.97 48.36 15.00
C LEU A 18 -35.63 49.07 14.69
N ALA A 19 -35.78 50.27 14.13
CA ALA A 19 -34.73 51.23 13.89
C ALA A 19 -34.53 52.09 15.13
N ALA A 20 -33.30 52.51 15.40
CA ALA A 20 -33.00 53.77 16.12
C ALA A 20 -31.69 54.37 15.63
N CYS A 21 -31.79 55.59 15.17
CA CYS A 21 -30.73 56.49 14.77
C CYS A 21 -29.96 57.07 15.97
N GLY A 22 -28.70 57.44 15.76
CA GLY A 22 -28.13 58.57 16.51
C GLY A 22 -26.61 58.60 16.58
N GLN A 23 -26.02 59.43 15.71
CA GLN A 23 -25.05 60.46 15.94
C GLN A 23 -23.54 60.20 15.89
N GLU A 24 -22.88 61.06 15.11
CA GLU A 24 -21.48 61.18 14.74
C GLU A 24 -20.50 61.31 15.88
N GLY A 25 -19.32 60.76 15.69
CA GLY A 25 -18.10 61.10 16.46
C GLY A 25 -16.89 60.46 15.81
N LYS A 26 -16.07 61.25 15.09
CA LYS A 26 -14.76 60.87 14.59
C LYS A 26 -13.84 60.50 15.75
N ASN A 27 -13.12 59.39 15.63
CA ASN A 27 -11.70 59.32 15.97
C ASN A 27 -11.05 58.07 15.35
N ASP A 28 -9.94 58.35 14.66
CA ASP A 28 -9.00 57.38 14.14
C ASP A 28 -8.43 56.51 15.29
N ASN A 29 -8.47 55.18 15.12
CA ASN A 29 -7.41 54.32 15.62
C ASN A 29 -7.41 53.00 14.90
N SER A 30 -6.33 52.71 14.17
CA SER A 30 -6.03 51.41 13.58
C SER A 30 -5.93 50.37 14.67
N ALA A 31 -6.85 49.37 14.64
CA ALA A 31 -6.67 48.10 15.36
C ALA A 31 -6.76 47.00 14.33
N ALA A 32 -5.63 46.34 14.15
CA ALA A 32 -5.52 45.13 13.36
C ALA A 32 -6.46 44.04 13.90
N THR A 33 -7.35 43.59 13.03
CA THR A 33 -8.17 42.39 13.30
C THR A 33 -7.24 41.18 13.10
N GLU A 34 -6.82 40.60 14.19
CA GLU A 34 -6.24 39.23 14.19
C GLU A 34 -7.34 38.24 13.78
N GLU A 35 -7.29 37.77 12.55
CA GLU A 35 -7.99 36.57 12.14
C GLU A 35 -7.36 35.40 12.92
N GLN A 36 -8.01 34.98 13.99
CA GLN A 36 -7.73 33.70 14.62
C GLN A 36 -8.16 32.61 13.65
N THR A 37 -7.20 32.10 12.88
CA THR A 37 -7.31 30.82 12.20
C THR A 37 -7.47 29.76 13.29
N GLN A 38 -8.68 29.31 13.53
CA GLN A 38 -8.94 28.10 14.32
C GLN A 38 -8.36 26.93 13.54
N GLN A 39 -7.17 26.53 13.91
CA GLN A 39 -6.62 25.25 13.56
C GLN A 39 -7.51 24.19 14.26
N GLU A 40 -8.43 23.58 13.50
CA GLU A 40 -9.08 22.35 13.92
C GLU A 40 -8.00 21.30 14.12
N THR A 41 -7.56 21.13 15.36
CA THR A 41 -6.84 19.94 15.78
C THR A 41 -7.83 18.80 15.65
N SER A 42 -7.74 18.02 14.57
CA SER A 42 -8.42 16.75 14.45
C SER A 42 -8.04 15.91 15.66
N LYS A 43 -9.01 15.64 16.51
CA LYS A 43 -8.86 14.72 17.64
C LYS A 43 -8.54 13.37 17.01
N VAL A 44 -7.30 12.91 17.14
CA VAL A 44 -6.91 11.55 16.79
C VAL A 44 -7.78 10.63 17.64
N GLU A 45 -8.61 9.83 16.99
CA GLU A 45 -9.48 8.86 17.65
C GLU A 45 -8.60 7.68 18.10
N GLU A 46 -8.31 7.60 19.40
CA GLU A 46 -7.59 6.45 19.95
C GLU A 46 -8.45 5.19 19.76
N ALA A 47 -7.82 4.09 19.34
CA ALA A 47 -8.49 2.82 19.23
C ALA A 47 -8.97 2.37 20.61
N THR A 48 -10.29 2.20 20.77
CA THR A 48 -10.90 1.77 22.04
C THR A 48 -11.12 0.26 22.06
N PHE A 49 -10.68 -0.39 23.14
CA PHE A 49 -10.89 -1.81 23.37
C PHE A 49 -11.98 -2.02 24.46
N PRO A 50 -12.78 -3.12 24.42
CA PRO A 50 -12.75 -4.17 23.41
C PRO A 50 -13.22 -3.67 22.03
N MET A 51 -12.66 -4.23 20.95
CA MET A 51 -13.05 -3.91 19.60
C MET A 51 -13.24 -5.17 18.75
N THR A 52 -14.10 -5.08 17.74
CA THR A 52 -14.27 -6.13 16.73
C THR A 52 -13.92 -5.55 15.35
N ILE A 53 -13.08 -6.27 14.62
CA ILE A 53 -12.63 -5.88 13.29
C ILE A 53 -12.94 -7.03 12.34
N THR A 54 -13.53 -6.72 11.20
CA THR A 54 -13.76 -7.70 10.13
C THR A 54 -12.51 -7.82 9.27
N ASP A 55 -12.03 -9.03 9.07
CA ASP A 55 -10.85 -9.34 8.26
C ASP A 55 -11.16 -9.44 6.75
N ALA A 56 -10.13 -9.73 5.92
CA ALA A 56 -10.28 -9.79 4.46
C ALA A 56 -11.18 -10.92 3.95
N ILE A 57 -11.39 -11.97 4.73
CA ILE A 57 -12.30 -13.09 4.38
C ILE A 57 -13.69 -12.94 5.00
N GLY A 58 -13.98 -11.77 5.60
CA GLY A 58 -15.30 -11.45 6.18
C GLY A 58 -15.52 -12.02 7.58
N LYS A 59 -14.46 -12.43 8.28
CA LYS A 59 -14.52 -12.95 9.64
C LYS A 59 -14.33 -11.81 10.65
N ASP A 60 -15.19 -11.79 11.67
CA ASP A 60 -15.06 -10.86 12.79
C ASP A 60 -14.06 -11.38 13.83
N VAL A 61 -13.06 -10.58 14.14
CA VAL A 61 -12.05 -10.84 15.16
C VAL A 61 -12.20 -9.84 16.29
N THR A 62 -12.52 -10.34 17.50
CA THR A 62 -12.68 -9.50 18.70
C THR A 62 -11.40 -9.50 19.51
N LEU A 63 -10.90 -8.30 19.81
CA LEU A 63 -9.74 -8.03 20.66
C LEU A 63 -10.20 -7.32 21.91
N GLU A 64 -9.88 -7.90 23.09
CA GLU A 64 -10.25 -7.35 24.39
C GLU A 64 -9.31 -6.22 24.84
N ALA A 65 -8.07 -6.25 24.36
CA ALA A 65 -7.00 -5.29 24.62
C ALA A 65 -6.02 -5.26 23.43
N PRO A 66 -5.13 -4.27 23.34
CA PRO A 66 -4.00 -4.32 22.40
C PRO A 66 -3.20 -5.60 22.59
N PRO A 67 -2.82 -6.30 21.50
CA PRO A 67 -2.06 -7.55 21.59
C PRO A 67 -0.63 -7.29 22.09
N GLU A 68 -0.16 -8.10 23.05
CA GLU A 68 1.21 -8.05 23.58
C GLU A 68 2.13 -9.06 22.88
N LYS A 69 1.56 -10.08 22.20
CA LYS A 69 2.28 -11.09 21.44
C LYS A 69 1.66 -11.28 20.06
N ILE A 70 2.44 -10.97 19.06
CA ILE A 70 2.02 -10.95 17.66
C ILE A 70 2.90 -11.93 16.86
N VAL A 71 2.27 -12.75 16.02
CA VAL A 71 2.95 -13.49 14.97
C VAL A 71 2.53 -12.93 13.62
N SER A 72 3.49 -12.68 12.74
CA SER A 72 3.27 -12.20 11.38
C SER A 72 3.64 -13.28 10.37
N LEU A 73 2.74 -13.58 9.43
CA LEU A 73 2.91 -14.65 8.46
C LEU A 73 3.24 -14.18 7.04
N ILE A 74 3.64 -12.90 6.88
CA ILE A 74 4.12 -12.37 5.59
C ILE A 74 4.97 -11.12 5.81
N PRO A 75 6.02 -10.87 4.99
CA PRO A 75 6.90 -9.71 5.14
C PRO A 75 6.19 -8.34 5.12
N SER A 76 5.15 -8.14 4.30
CA SER A 76 4.42 -6.87 4.24
C SER A 76 3.77 -6.52 5.58
N ASN A 77 3.11 -7.49 6.23
CA ASN A 77 2.51 -7.29 7.56
C ASN A 77 3.60 -6.99 8.61
N THR A 78 4.72 -7.72 8.56
CA THR A 78 5.85 -7.52 9.45
C THR A 78 6.40 -6.11 9.36
N GLU A 79 6.60 -5.60 8.15
CA GLU A 79 7.10 -4.24 7.93
C GLU A 79 6.13 -3.18 8.48
N ILE A 80 4.82 -3.38 8.28
CA ILE A 80 3.80 -2.48 8.86
C ILE A 80 3.89 -2.51 10.40
N LEU A 81 3.90 -3.69 11.02
CA LEU A 81 3.96 -3.84 12.48
C LEU A 81 5.23 -3.24 13.09
N PHE A 82 6.38 -3.40 12.44
CA PHE A 82 7.61 -2.72 12.86
C PHE A 82 7.50 -1.20 12.71
N GLY A 83 6.92 -0.72 11.61
CA GLY A 83 6.65 0.69 11.38
C GLY A 83 5.72 1.31 12.43
N LEU A 84 4.76 0.53 12.94
CA LEU A 84 3.88 0.91 14.06
C LEU A 84 4.59 0.89 15.43
N GLY A 85 5.88 0.54 15.49
CA GLY A 85 6.66 0.51 16.72
C GLY A 85 6.47 -0.75 17.58
N LEU A 86 5.93 -1.83 17.01
CA LEU A 86 5.59 -3.07 17.71
C LEU A 86 6.74 -4.11 17.71
N LYS A 87 7.99 -3.63 17.66
CA LYS A 87 9.17 -4.52 17.65
C LYS A 87 9.14 -5.54 18.80
N ASN A 88 8.75 -5.12 20.00
CA ASN A 88 8.79 -5.99 21.19
C ASN A 88 7.63 -6.98 21.24
N GLU A 89 6.49 -6.60 20.70
CA GLU A 89 5.26 -7.40 20.64
C GLU A 89 5.33 -8.50 19.58
N ILE A 90 6.13 -8.30 18.50
CA ILE A 90 6.35 -9.33 17.48
C ILE A 90 7.23 -10.44 18.07
N VAL A 91 6.65 -11.63 18.25
CA VAL A 91 7.33 -12.81 18.79
C VAL A 91 7.69 -13.86 17.72
N GLY A 92 7.05 -13.81 16.54
CA GLY A 92 7.33 -14.76 15.45
C GLY A 92 7.08 -14.12 14.08
N VAL A 93 7.94 -14.47 13.11
CA VAL A 93 7.90 -14.02 11.72
C VAL A 93 8.23 -15.19 10.77
N THR A 94 7.97 -15.04 9.47
CA THR A 94 8.28 -16.10 8.49
C THR A 94 9.79 -16.15 8.16
N ASP A 95 10.20 -17.23 7.49
CA ASP A 95 11.56 -17.39 6.96
C ASP A 95 11.87 -16.37 5.87
N ASN A 96 10.84 -15.78 5.23
CA ASN A 96 10.94 -14.80 4.16
C ASN A 96 11.09 -13.37 4.66
N ASP A 97 10.95 -13.13 5.97
CA ASP A 97 11.08 -11.83 6.58
C ASP A 97 12.56 -11.43 6.70
N ASP A 98 12.94 -10.35 6.03
CA ASP A 98 14.31 -9.83 5.92
C ASP A 98 14.43 -8.34 6.30
N TYR A 99 13.32 -7.66 6.55
CA TYR A 99 13.27 -6.24 6.90
C TYR A 99 12.24 -5.95 8.01
N PRO A 100 12.55 -5.01 8.94
CA PRO A 100 13.87 -4.38 9.13
C PRO A 100 14.91 -5.39 9.65
N PRO A 101 16.22 -5.03 9.74
CA PRO A 101 17.27 -5.98 10.16
C PRO A 101 16.99 -6.71 11.47
N GLU A 102 16.21 -6.07 12.37
CA GLU A 102 15.79 -6.62 13.65
C GLU A 102 14.89 -7.85 13.55
N VAL A 103 14.31 -8.16 12.40
CA VAL A 103 13.52 -9.41 12.19
C VAL A 103 14.39 -10.65 12.37
N ALA A 104 15.73 -10.52 12.23
CA ALA A 104 16.67 -11.61 12.46
C ALA A 104 16.69 -12.08 13.93
N GLU A 105 16.22 -11.25 14.87
CA GLU A 105 16.12 -11.56 16.30
C GLU A 105 14.82 -12.30 16.67
N LYS A 106 13.88 -12.46 15.72
CA LYS A 106 12.57 -13.05 15.95
C LYS A 106 12.55 -14.54 15.66
N ASP A 107 11.68 -15.28 16.39
CA ASP A 107 11.48 -16.69 16.13
C ASP A 107 10.94 -16.91 14.70
N LYS A 108 11.54 -17.85 13.96
CA LYS A 108 11.11 -18.21 12.62
C LYS A 108 10.03 -19.29 12.68
N VAL A 109 8.87 -18.99 12.14
CA VAL A 109 7.68 -19.87 12.21
C VAL A 109 7.37 -20.59 10.89
N GLY A 110 8.36 -20.71 10.00
CA GLY A 110 8.24 -21.33 8.68
C GLY A 110 8.04 -20.31 7.56
N GLY A 111 8.00 -20.79 6.32
CA GLY A 111 7.88 -19.96 5.11
C GLY A 111 6.67 -20.37 4.27
N MET A 112 6.87 -21.23 3.24
CA MET A 112 5.76 -21.77 2.44
C MET A 112 4.83 -22.68 3.26
N GLU A 113 5.40 -23.40 4.23
CA GLU A 113 4.66 -24.19 5.22
C GLU A 113 4.93 -23.57 6.61
N TYR A 114 3.86 -23.33 7.37
CA TYR A 114 3.98 -22.78 8.72
C TYR A 114 4.18 -23.86 9.75
N ASN A 115 5.07 -23.59 10.72
CA ASN A 115 5.25 -24.45 11.90
C ASN A 115 4.18 -24.14 12.95
N ILE A 116 3.03 -24.80 12.84
CA ILE A 116 1.85 -24.58 13.70
C ILE A 116 2.17 -24.82 15.17
N GLU A 117 2.96 -25.87 15.48
CA GLU A 117 3.34 -26.20 16.86
C GLU A 117 4.17 -25.07 17.49
N GLN A 118 5.10 -24.50 16.73
CA GLN A 118 5.91 -23.36 17.18
C GLN A 118 5.06 -22.11 17.37
N ILE A 119 4.16 -21.79 16.44
CA ILE A 119 3.24 -20.65 16.58
C ILE A 119 2.42 -20.79 17.85
N ILE A 120 1.82 -21.98 18.11
CA ILE A 120 1.04 -22.22 19.34
C ILE A 120 1.93 -22.11 20.58
N ALA A 121 3.17 -22.59 20.54
CA ALA A 121 4.12 -22.53 21.67
C ALA A 121 4.50 -21.10 22.04
N LEU A 122 4.52 -20.17 21.08
CA LEU A 122 4.74 -18.73 21.32
C LEU A 122 3.57 -18.08 22.06
N LYS A 123 2.39 -18.69 22.07
CA LYS A 123 1.15 -18.20 22.70
C LYS A 123 0.81 -16.78 22.25
N PRO A 124 0.64 -16.54 20.94
CA PRO A 124 0.30 -15.23 20.43
C PRO A 124 -1.13 -14.82 20.84
N ASP A 125 -1.34 -13.56 21.11
CA ASP A 125 -2.68 -12.97 21.27
C ASP A 125 -3.40 -12.84 19.92
N ILE A 126 -2.60 -12.66 18.84
CA ILE A 126 -3.08 -12.60 17.45
C ILE A 126 -2.00 -13.06 16.48
N VAL A 127 -2.44 -13.69 15.40
CA VAL A 127 -1.65 -14.02 14.21
C VAL A 127 -2.18 -13.19 13.04
N PHE A 128 -1.33 -12.40 12.40
CA PHE A 128 -1.66 -11.71 11.16
C PHE A 128 -1.26 -12.57 9.98
N ALA A 129 -2.25 -13.19 9.33
CA ALA A 129 -2.13 -13.90 8.07
C ALA A 129 -2.36 -12.94 6.89
N HIS A 130 -2.38 -13.44 5.65
CA HIS A 130 -2.58 -12.60 4.47
C HIS A 130 -3.41 -13.31 3.41
N GLU A 131 -4.28 -12.57 2.73
CA GLU A 131 -5.21 -13.10 1.75
C GLU A 131 -4.51 -13.80 0.56
N SER A 132 -3.34 -13.29 0.11
CA SER A 132 -2.60 -13.88 -1.00
C SER A 132 -2.09 -15.30 -0.72
N SER A 133 -1.93 -15.69 0.54
CA SER A 133 -1.46 -17.01 0.92
C SER A 133 -2.60 -17.98 1.30
N MET A 134 -3.87 -17.53 1.27
CA MET A 134 -5.01 -18.33 1.76
C MET A 134 -5.14 -19.69 1.09
N SER A 135 -4.93 -19.79 -0.22
CA SER A 135 -5.02 -21.06 -0.94
C SER A 135 -4.04 -22.13 -0.45
N LEU A 136 -2.92 -21.71 0.15
CA LEU A 136 -1.87 -22.59 0.70
C LEU A 136 -1.99 -22.75 2.22
N SER A 137 -2.56 -21.76 2.91
CA SER A 137 -2.52 -21.66 4.37
C SER A 137 -3.87 -21.91 5.08
N GLU A 138 -4.97 -22.15 4.35
CA GLU A 138 -6.31 -22.34 4.94
C GLU A 138 -6.32 -23.42 6.04
N SER A 139 -5.69 -24.57 5.77
CA SER A 139 -5.60 -25.66 6.76
C SER A 139 -4.79 -25.29 7.99
N ALA A 140 -3.71 -24.52 7.82
CA ALA A 140 -2.87 -24.04 8.91
C ALA A 140 -3.64 -23.04 9.79
N ILE A 141 -4.35 -22.11 9.17
CA ILE A 141 -5.20 -21.13 9.87
C ILE A 141 -6.29 -21.85 10.68
N ALA A 142 -6.99 -22.83 10.09
CA ALA A 142 -8.01 -23.60 10.79
C ALA A 142 -7.44 -24.36 12.01
N GLN A 143 -6.21 -24.87 11.93
CA GLN A 143 -5.54 -25.53 13.05
C GLN A 143 -5.21 -24.53 14.17
N LEU A 144 -4.70 -23.34 13.85
CA LEU A 144 -4.42 -22.29 14.82
C LEU A 144 -5.70 -21.86 15.54
N GLU A 145 -6.80 -21.65 14.80
CA GLU A 145 -8.09 -21.29 15.38
C GLU A 145 -8.67 -22.37 16.27
N SER A 146 -8.53 -23.64 15.87
CA SER A 146 -8.95 -24.79 16.68
C SER A 146 -8.16 -24.90 17.99
N ALA A 147 -6.93 -24.38 18.01
CA ALA A 147 -6.10 -24.26 19.21
C ALA A 147 -6.41 -23.01 20.04
N GLY A 148 -7.40 -22.20 19.63
CA GLY A 148 -7.82 -20.98 20.35
C GLY A 148 -7.01 -19.72 20.01
N VAL A 149 -6.13 -19.78 18.99
CA VAL A 149 -5.37 -18.63 18.52
C VAL A 149 -6.25 -17.74 17.64
N LYS A 150 -6.27 -16.43 17.90
CA LYS A 150 -6.96 -15.47 17.02
C LYS A 150 -6.14 -15.26 15.76
N VAL A 151 -6.77 -15.40 14.60
CA VAL A 151 -6.14 -15.13 13.31
C VAL A 151 -6.92 -14.02 12.62
N PHE A 152 -6.20 -13.01 12.12
CA PHE A 152 -6.72 -11.93 11.30
C PHE A 152 -6.06 -11.99 9.93
N VAL A 153 -6.87 -12.16 8.88
CA VAL A 153 -6.41 -12.21 7.49
C VAL A 153 -6.36 -10.79 6.94
N VAL A 154 -5.17 -10.30 6.66
CA VAL A 154 -4.94 -8.98 6.06
C VAL A 154 -5.21 -9.04 4.57
N LYS A 155 -5.84 -8.00 4.02
CA LYS A 155 -6.19 -7.91 2.61
C LYS A 155 -4.95 -7.87 1.72
N ASN A 156 -5.02 -8.55 0.56
CA ASN A 156 -4.05 -8.41 -0.51
C ASN A 156 -4.33 -7.13 -1.30
N ALA A 157 -3.76 -6.02 -0.84
CA ALA A 157 -3.96 -4.70 -1.44
C ALA A 157 -3.51 -4.67 -2.91
N GLN A 158 -4.35 -4.09 -3.79
CA GLN A 158 -4.07 -4.01 -5.22
C GLN A 158 -3.64 -2.59 -5.66
N ASP A 159 -3.73 -1.62 -4.74
CA ASP A 159 -3.29 -0.24 -4.97
C ASP A 159 -2.85 0.44 -3.65
N PHE A 160 -2.37 1.67 -3.77
CA PHE A 160 -1.93 2.46 -2.61
C PHE A 160 -3.05 2.76 -1.62
N ASN A 161 -4.29 2.98 -2.07
CA ASN A 161 -5.41 3.28 -1.17
C ASN A 161 -5.77 2.06 -0.34
N GLU A 162 -5.77 0.88 -0.95
CA GLU A 162 -5.96 -0.38 -0.23
C GLU A 162 -4.79 -0.65 0.74
N THR A 163 -3.54 -0.32 0.36
CA THR A 163 -2.39 -0.39 1.26
C THR A 163 -2.55 0.54 2.47
N TYR A 164 -3.01 1.78 2.25
CA TYR A 164 -3.31 2.69 3.37
C TYR A 164 -4.37 2.13 4.30
N THR A 165 -5.41 1.51 3.73
CA THR A 165 -6.48 0.85 4.51
C THR A 165 -5.91 -0.32 5.33
N THR A 166 -5.02 -1.15 4.79
CA THR A 166 -4.38 -2.23 5.55
C THR A 166 -3.51 -1.71 6.69
N ILE A 167 -2.73 -0.66 6.46
CA ILE A 167 -1.91 -0.02 7.50
C ILE A 167 -2.81 0.51 8.63
N GLU A 168 -3.92 1.18 8.28
CA GLU A 168 -4.89 1.67 9.25
C GLU A 168 -5.54 0.53 10.06
N GLN A 169 -5.95 -0.56 9.39
CA GLN A 169 -6.55 -1.73 10.04
C GLN A 169 -5.59 -2.37 11.06
N LEU A 170 -4.30 -2.55 10.69
CA LEU A 170 -3.30 -3.06 11.61
C LEU A 170 -3.06 -2.07 12.77
N GLY A 171 -3.03 -0.78 12.49
CA GLY A 171 -2.94 0.26 13.53
C GLY A 171 -4.11 0.20 14.50
N ARG A 172 -5.34 0.05 14.02
CA ARG A 172 -6.54 -0.14 14.86
C ARG A 172 -6.44 -1.43 15.68
N ALA A 173 -6.14 -2.56 15.05
CA ALA A 173 -6.05 -3.87 15.70
C ALA A 173 -5.00 -3.91 16.80
N THR A 174 -3.97 -3.10 16.72
CA THR A 174 -2.84 -3.09 17.66
C THR A 174 -2.85 -1.91 18.62
N GLY A 175 -3.85 -1.02 18.55
CA GLY A 175 -3.91 0.20 19.36
C GLY A 175 -2.88 1.26 18.94
N LYS A 176 -2.41 1.21 17.69
CA LYS A 176 -1.39 2.09 17.10
C LYS A 176 -1.94 2.94 15.94
N LEU A 177 -3.20 3.39 16.10
CA LEU A 177 -3.84 4.20 15.06
C LEU A 177 -3.10 5.51 14.75
N PRO A 178 -2.62 6.29 15.75
CA PRO A 178 -1.87 7.51 15.47
C PRO A 178 -0.59 7.27 14.67
N GLU A 179 0.13 6.18 14.97
CA GLU A 179 1.34 5.79 14.25
C GLU A 179 1.01 5.36 12.81
N ALA A 180 -0.11 4.65 12.61
CA ALA A 180 -0.59 4.27 11.28
C ALA A 180 -0.96 5.50 10.44
N GLU A 181 -1.70 6.45 11.00
CA GLU A 181 -2.05 7.71 10.32
C GLU A 181 -0.81 8.50 9.91
N LYS A 182 0.22 8.54 10.77
CA LYS A 182 1.49 9.17 10.43
C LYS A 182 2.19 8.48 9.26
N ILE A 183 2.30 7.14 9.28
CA ILE A 183 2.88 6.38 8.17
C ILE A 183 2.14 6.67 6.87
N ILE A 184 0.81 6.64 6.89
CA ILE A 184 -0.03 6.92 5.72
C ILE A 184 0.20 8.35 5.21
N ALA A 185 0.28 9.33 6.10
CA ALA A 185 0.54 10.73 5.72
C ALA A 185 1.92 10.88 5.06
N ASP A 186 2.96 10.28 5.63
CA ASP A 186 4.32 10.30 5.10
C ASP A 186 4.38 9.62 3.71
N MET A 187 3.72 8.48 3.54
CA MET A 187 3.63 7.79 2.25
C MET A 187 2.90 8.63 1.20
N LYS A 188 1.75 9.25 1.55
CA LYS A 188 0.99 10.11 0.63
C LYS A 188 1.81 11.31 0.18
N ALA A 189 2.48 11.97 1.11
CA ALA A 189 3.34 13.11 0.79
C ALA A 189 4.46 12.73 -0.19
N LYS A 190 5.08 11.55 0.00
CA LYS A 190 6.11 11.05 -0.91
C LYS A 190 5.54 10.69 -2.29
N VAL A 191 4.39 10.05 -2.34
CA VAL A 191 3.69 9.76 -3.61
C VAL A 191 3.39 11.05 -4.38
N GLU A 192 2.84 12.06 -3.71
CA GLU A 192 2.56 13.37 -4.31
C GLU A 192 3.83 14.05 -4.82
N GLU A 193 4.94 13.98 -4.05
CA GLU A 193 6.23 14.51 -4.48
C GLU A 193 6.72 13.82 -5.78
N VAL A 194 6.68 12.48 -5.82
CA VAL A 194 7.10 11.71 -7.00
C VAL A 194 6.24 12.05 -8.21
N GLN A 195 4.92 12.04 -8.05
CA GLN A 195 3.98 12.40 -9.13
C GLN A 195 4.19 13.84 -9.61
N GLY A 196 4.45 14.77 -8.69
CA GLY A 196 4.78 16.16 -9.03
C GLY A 196 6.02 16.30 -9.91
N LYS A 197 7.04 15.45 -9.71
CA LYS A 197 8.27 15.45 -10.51
C LYS A 197 8.05 14.90 -11.93
N VAL A 198 7.15 13.94 -12.11
CA VAL A 198 6.95 13.27 -13.40
C VAL A 198 5.71 13.74 -14.18
N LYS A 199 4.93 14.70 -13.65
CA LYS A 199 3.66 15.13 -14.24
C LYS A 199 3.76 15.68 -15.66
N ASP A 200 4.91 16.30 -16.01
CA ASP A 200 5.13 16.99 -17.29
C ASP A 200 6.12 16.22 -18.20
N VAL A 201 6.46 14.95 -17.85
CA VAL A 201 7.35 14.15 -18.70
C VAL A 201 6.58 13.45 -19.82
N GLU A 202 7.27 13.21 -20.94
CA GLU A 202 6.73 12.35 -21.98
C GLU A 202 6.65 10.89 -21.51
N PRO A 203 5.48 10.24 -21.60
CA PRO A 203 5.31 8.87 -21.14
C PRO A 203 6.20 7.88 -21.90
N LYS A 204 7.02 7.12 -21.18
CA LYS A 204 7.83 6.04 -21.75
C LYS A 204 7.06 4.72 -21.79
N ASN A 205 7.28 3.92 -22.82
CA ASN A 205 6.78 2.56 -22.93
C ASN A 205 7.67 1.65 -22.11
N VAL A 206 7.13 1.00 -21.10
CA VAL A 206 7.87 0.21 -20.11
C VAL A 206 7.45 -1.25 -20.17
N PHE A 207 8.42 -2.14 -20.23
CA PHE A 207 8.26 -3.56 -20.02
C PHE A 207 8.80 -3.93 -18.65
N VAL A 208 8.01 -4.65 -17.83
CA VAL A 208 8.45 -5.18 -16.54
C VAL A 208 8.78 -6.65 -16.69
N GLU A 209 9.99 -7.03 -16.36
CA GLU A 209 10.45 -8.41 -16.37
C GLU A 209 10.55 -8.92 -14.92
N ALA A 210 9.70 -9.89 -14.57
CA ALA A 210 9.59 -10.45 -13.24
C ALA A 210 10.30 -11.80 -13.07
N SER A 211 10.71 -12.43 -14.17
CA SER A 211 11.52 -13.65 -14.17
C SER A 211 12.32 -13.78 -15.45
N ASP A 212 13.46 -14.50 -15.39
CA ASP A 212 14.35 -14.77 -16.53
C ASP A 212 13.81 -15.87 -17.45
N GLU A 213 14.41 -15.96 -18.65
CA GLU A 213 14.18 -17.09 -19.55
C GLU A 213 14.37 -18.46 -18.85
N PRO A 214 13.67 -19.53 -19.28
CA PRO A 214 12.80 -19.59 -20.48
C PRO A 214 11.37 -19.10 -20.25
N ASN A 215 10.93 -18.88 -19.00
CA ASN A 215 9.57 -18.49 -18.64
C ASN A 215 9.58 -17.04 -18.14
N ILE A 216 9.53 -16.08 -19.08
CA ILE A 216 9.51 -14.65 -18.75
C ILE A 216 8.10 -14.28 -18.29
N TYR A 217 7.95 -13.85 -17.03
CA TYR A 217 6.71 -13.31 -16.48
C TYR A 217 6.73 -11.78 -16.50
N THR A 218 5.58 -11.20 -16.73
CA THR A 218 5.37 -9.74 -16.73
C THR A 218 4.09 -9.33 -16.01
N ALA A 219 4.02 -8.07 -15.64
CA ALA A 219 2.87 -7.47 -14.98
C ALA A 219 1.88 -6.94 -16.04
N GLY A 220 0.69 -7.55 -16.12
CA GLY A 220 -0.44 -7.07 -16.91
C GLY A 220 -1.38 -6.14 -16.12
N GLN A 221 -2.58 -5.89 -16.65
CA GLN A 221 -3.64 -5.18 -15.93
C GLN A 221 -4.00 -5.88 -14.62
N GLY A 222 -4.47 -5.10 -13.63
CA GLY A 222 -4.87 -5.62 -12.33
C GLY A 222 -3.71 -5.97 -11.39
N THR A 223 -2.45 -5.74 -11.80
CA THR A 223 -1.30 -5.87 -10.90
C THR A 223 -0.97 -4.56 -10.22
N PHE A 224 -0.45 -4.64 -9.00
CA PHE A 224 0.07 -3.47 -8.28
C PHE A 224 1.15 -2.73 -9.08
N MET A 225 2.04 -3.47 -9.75
CA MET A 225 3.09 -2.91 -10.59
C MET A 225 2.51 -2.07 -11.75
N ASN A 226 1.43 -2.52 -12.40
CA ASN A 226 0.75 -1.73 -13.41
C ASN A 226 0.20 -0.42 -12.83
N ALA A 227 -0.41 -0.47 -11.66
CA ALA A 227 -0.90 0.73 -10.96
C ALA A 227 0.25 1.71 -10.64
N MET A 228 1.41 1.22 -10.19
CA MET A 228 2.60 2.06 -9.96
C MET A 228 3.08 2.74 -11.25
N LEU A 229 3.14 2.01 -12.37
CA LEU A 229 3.53 2.60 -13.66
C LEU A 229 2.56 3.71 -14.09
N GLU A 230 1.25 3.50 -13.94
CA GLU A 230 0.24 4.51 -14.25
C GLU A 230 0.38 5.76 -13.39
N MET A 231 0.67 5.59 -12.08
CA MET A 231 0.87 6.69 -11.15
C MET A 231 2.04 7.61 -11.52
N ILE A 232 3.05 7.07 -12.19
CA ILE A 232 4.24 7.83 -12.64
C ILE A 232 4.21 8.15 -14.15
N HIS A 233 3.05 8.11 -14.77
CA HIS A 233 2.85 8.39 -16.21
C HIS A 233 3.62 7.48 -17.17
N ALA A 234 4.02 6.28 -16.72
CA ALA A 234 4.63 5.27 -17.58
C ALA A 234 3.55 4.39 -18.24
N LYS A 235 3.81 3.97 -19.46
CA LYS A 235 2.91 3.09 -20.22
C LYS A 235 3.40 1.66 -20.12
N ASN A 236 2.66 0.80 -19.44
CA ASN A 236 2.95 -0.62 -19.40
C ASN A 236 2.64 -1.24 -20.78
N VAL A 237 3.67 -1.72 -21.48
CA VAL A 237 3.46 -2.36 -22.80
C VAL A 237 2.79 -3.74 -22.70
N ALA A 238 2.75 -4.32 -21.50
CA ALA A 238 2.12 -5.59 -21.20
C ALA A 238 0.69 -5.46 -20.61
N ALA A 239 0.10 -4.25 -20.58
CA ALA A 239 -1.23 -4.01 -20.06
C ALA A 239 -2.39 -4.60 -20.89
N ASP A 240 -2.10 -5.25 -22.00
CA ASP A 240 -3.06 -6.03 -22.79
C ASP A 240 -3.29 -7.45 -22.26
N GLY A 241 -2.49 -7.91 -21.27
CA GLY A 241 -2.72 -9.12 -20.50
C GLY A 241 -3.24 -8.82 -19.09
N ASP A 242 -3.86 -9.83 -18.46
CA ASP A 242 -4.43 -9.73 -17.12
C ASP A 242 -3.49 -10.34 -16.07
N ASN A 243 -3.37 -9.71 -14.93
CA ASN A 243 -2.57 -10.17 -13.80
C ASN A 243 -1.09 -10.42 -14.19
N TRP A 244 -0.42 -11.30 -13.45
CA TRP A 244 0.91 -11.78 -13.81
C TRP A 244 0.79 -12.90 -14.84
N TYR A 245 1.45 -12.76 -16.00
CA TYR A 245 1.37 -13.75 -17.06
C TYR A 245 2.71 -13.96 -17.77
N GLU A 246 2.86 -15.13 -18.39
CA GLU A 246 4.03 -15.49 -19.19
C GLU A 246 3.94 -14.83 -20.55
N ILE A 247 5.06 -14.24 -21.03
CA ILE A 247 5.16 -13.56 -22.32
C ILE A 247 6.36 -14.07 -23.12
N GLY A 248 6.17 -14.27 -24.43
CA GLY A 248 7.25 -14.72 -25.30
C GLY A 248 8.19 -13.60 -25.73
N ALA A 249 9.46 -13.93 -25.96
CA ALA A 249 10.49 -12.98 -26.43
C ALA A 249 10.08 -12.21 -27.70
N GLU A 250 9.42 -12.87 -28.68
CA GLU A 250 8.94 -12.24 -29.91
C GLU A 250 7.89 -11.17 -29.64
N GLN A 251 7.02 -11.38 -28.63
CA GLN A 251 6.02 -10.39 -28.22
C GLN A 251 6.69 -9.17 -27.59
N ILE A 252 7.71 -9.37 -26.74
CA ILE A 252 8.50 -8.28 -26.15
C ILE A 252 9.16 -7.44 -27.23
N ILE A 253 9.80 -8.08 -28.22
CA ILE A 253 10.41 -7.42 -29.38
C ILE A 253 9.37 -6.60 -30.15
N THR A 254 8.20 -7.17 -30.40
CA THR A 254 7.11 -6.49 -31.14
C THR A 254 6.58 -5.27 -30.38
N LYS A 255 6.47 -5.37 -29.05
CA LYS A 255 6.03 -4.27 -28.17
C LYS A 255 7.07 -3.14 -28.08
N ASN A 256 8.33 -3.43 -28.37
CA ASN A 256 9.45 -2.49 -28.47
C ASN A 256 9.48 -1.44 -27.34
N PRO A 257 9.66 -1.83 -26.08
CA PRO A 257 9.67 -0.90 -24.95
C PRO A 257 10.85 0.07 -25.02
N ASP A 258 10.66 1.27 -24.44
CA ASP A 258 11.70 2.28 -24.27
C ASP A 258 12.57 2.02 -23.03
N VAL A 259 12.00 1.33 -22.03
CA VAL A 259 12.67 0.92 -20.80
C VAL A 259 12.27 -0.52 -20.46
N ILE A 260 13.24 -1.34 -20.05
CA ILE A 260 13.02 -2.66 -19.42
C ILE A 260 13.34 -2.53 -17.94
N VAL A 261 12.36 -2.79 -17.07
CA VAL A 261 12.52 -2.81 -15.63
C VAL A 261 12.57 -4.27 -15.16
N VAL A 262 13.67 -4.66 -14.53
CA VAL A 262 13.89 -5.98 -13.94
C VAL A 262 13.58 -5.90 -12.46
N THR A 263 12.69 -6.76 -11.95
CA THR A 263 12.26 -6.74 -10.53
C THR A 263 12.86 -7.88 -9.70
N TYR A 264 13.71 -8.72 -10.26
CA TYR A 264 14.33 -9.86 -9.58
C TYR A 264 15.85 -9.75 -9.54
N SER A 265 16.49 -10.41 -8.56
CA SER A 265 17.93 -10.35 -8.34
C SER A 265 18.63 -11.70 -8.29
N TYR A 266 17.90 -12.81 -8.45
CA TYR A 266 18.45 -14.18 -8.33
C TYR A 266 19.33 -14.61 -9.52
N VAL A 267 19.35 -13.83 -10.61
CA VAL A 267 20.18 -14.09 -11.78
C VAL A 267 21.35 -13.12 -11.79
N PRO A 268 22.59 -13.58 -11.58
CA PRO A 268 23.77 -12.71 -11.67
C PRO A 268 23.90 -12.08 -13.06
N ASP A 269 24.30 -10.82 -13.12
CA ASP A 269 24.57 -10.07 -14.34
C ASP A 269 23.41 -9.99 -15.34
N ILE A 270 22.16 -10.07 -14.85
CA ILE A 270 20.96 -10.09 -15.71
C ILE A 270 20.90 -8.90 -16.68
N LEU A 271 21.27 -7.69 -16.24
CA LEU A 271 21.31 -6.49 -17.08
C LEU A 271 22.26 -6.60 -18.28
N THR A 272 23.26 -7.47 -18.22
CA THR A 272 24.17 -7.74 -19.32
C THR A 272 23.77 -8.94 -20.17
N LYS A 273 22.86 -9.79 -19.66
CA LYS A 273 22.33 -10.96 -20.36
C LYS A 273 21.15 -10.60 -21.25
N ILE A 274 20.21 -9.83 -20.77
CA ILE A 274 19.00 -9.40 -21.52
C ILE A 274 19.35 -8.84 -22.90
N PRO A 275 20.32 -7.91 -23.07
CA PRO A 275 20.66 -7.37 -24.38
C PRO A 275 21.20 -8.41 -25.39
N LYS A 276 21.68 -9.57 -24.90
CA LYS A 276 22.26 -10.64 -25.72
C LYS A 276 21.25 -11.69 -26.15
N ARG A 277 20.00 -11.61 -25.68
CA ARG A 277 18.94 -12.52 -26.11
C ARG A 277 18.64 -12.30 -27.60
N ALA A 278 18.27 -13.36 -28.31
CA ALA A 278 18.05 -13.32 -29.74
C ALA A 278 16.99 -12.26 -30.12
N GLY A 279 17.36 -11.32 -30.99
CA GLY A 279 16.48 -10.25 -31.49
C GLY A 279 16.29 -9.04 -30.56
N PHE A 280 16.79 -9.09 -29.30
CA PHE A 280 16.62 -7.97 -28.35
C PHE A 280 17.47 -6.75 -28.73
N ASP A 281 18.51 -6.90 -29.54
CA ASP A 281 19.29 -5.80 -30.10
C ASP A 281 18.46 -4.81 -30.93
N THR A 282 17.24 -5.21 -31.34
CA THR A 282 16.31 -4.35 -32.08
C THR A 282 15.43 -3.47 -31.16
N ILE A 283 15.33 -3.79 -29.86
CA ILE A 283 14.48 -3.10 -28.89
C ILE A 283 15.08 -1.72 -28.53
N ASN A 284 14.23 -0.70 -28.42
CA ASN A 284 14.62 0.65 -28.02
C ASN A 284 15.38 0.68 -26.69
N ALA A 285 14.88 -0.03 -25.67
CA ALA A 285 15.51 -0.11 -24.34
C ALA A 285 16.96 -0.64 -24.43
N VAL A 286 17.22 -1.62 -25.28
CA VAL A 286 18.56 -2.16 -25.50
C VAL A 286 19.46 -1.15 -26.20
N LYS A 287 18.98 -0.53 -27.30
CA LYS A 287 19.74 0.49 -28.05
C LYS A 287 20.11 1.70 -27.21
N ASN A 288 19.24 2.07 -26.27
CA ASN A 288 19.40 3.25 -25.42
C ASN A 288 20.05 2.93 -24.05
N ASN A 289 20.48 1.67 -23.82
CA ASN A 289 20.98 1.19 -22.52
C ASN A 289 20.00 1.50 -21.36
N ALA A 290 18.71 1.36 -21.60
CA ALA A 290 17.64 1.62 -20.66
C ALA A 290 17.06 0.32 -20.08
N ILE A 291 17.92 -0.59 -19.67
CA ILE A 291 17.59 -1.78 -18.89
C ILE A 291 18.01 -1.51 -17.46
N VAL A 292 17.06 -1.48 -16.55
CA VAL A 292 17.27 -1.07 -15.15
C VAL A 292 16.74 -2.14 -14.21
N GLN A 293 17.31 -2.23 -13.03
CA GLN A 293 16.85 -3.14 -11.98
C GLN A 293 16.37 -2.32 -10.80
N VAL A 294 15.26 -2.74 -10.20
CA VAL A 294 14.67 -2.16 -8.99
C VAL A 294 14.60 -3.23 -7.89
N ASP A 295 14.54 -2.79 -6.63
CA ASP A 295 14.40 -3.71 -5.51
C ASP A 295 12.97 -4.29 -5.50
N GLU A 296 12.87 -5.63 -5.62
CA GLU A 296 11.62 -6.37 -5.55
C GLU A 296 10.88 -6.08 -4.23
N SER A 297 11.59 -6.01 -3.11
CA SER A 297 10.98 -5.84 -1.79
C SER A 297 10.29 -4.48 -1.65
N THR A 298 10.85 -3.41 -2.20
CA THR A 298 10.26 -2.06 -2.14
C THR A 298 9.15 -1.87 -3.16
N THR A 299 9.19 -2.58 -4.28
CA THR A 299 8.22 -2.43 -5.38
C THR A 299 7.09 -3.45 -5.37
N SER A 300 7.14 -4.49 -4.52
CA SER A 300 6.12 -5.54 -4.46
C SER A 300 5.45 -5.71 -3.10
N ARG A 301 6.09 -5.30 -1.98
CA ARG A 301 5.52 -5.45 -0.64
C ARG A 301 4.59 -4.29 -0.32
N GLN A 302 3.31 -4.57 -0.10
CA GLN A 302 2.28 -3.58 0.25
C GLN A 302 2.46 -3.14 1.72
N GLY A 303 3.41 -2.23 1.94
CA GLY A 303 3.81 -1.75 3.26
C GLY A 303 4.37 -0.33 3.22
N PRO A 304 4.96 0.14 4.34
CA PRO A 304 5.44 1.53 4.45
C PRO A 304 6.48 1.95 3.41
N ARG A 305 7.33 1.00 2.95
CA ARG A 305 8.38 1.28 1.96
C ARG A 305 7.91 1.37 0.51
N LEU A 306 6.63 1.08 0.27
CA LEU A 306 6.08 1.08 -1.10
C LEU A 306 6.17 2.45 -1.79
N ALA A 307 6.06 3.54 -1.02
CA ALA A 307 6.27 4.90 -1.55
C ALA A 307 7.73 5.16 -1.95
N ASP A 308 8.69 4.51 -1.28
CA ASP A 308 10.12 4.52 -1.67
C ASP A 308 10.32 3.73 -2.96
N GLY A 309 9.64 2.57 -3.09
CA GLY A 309 9.65 1.78 -4.32
C GLY A 309 9.06 2.52 -5.52
N LEU A 310 8.00 3.33 -5.33
CA LEU A 310 7.48 4.20 -6.39
C LEU A 310 8.51 5.24 -6.83
N GLU A 311 9.22 5.85 -5.88
CA GLU A 311 10.31 6.79 -6.19
C GLU A 311 11.46 6.11 -6.93
N GLU A 312 11.85 4.91 -6.49
CA GLU A 312 12.90 4.11 -7.14
C GLU A 312 12.51 3.78 -8.59
N LEU A 313 11.28 3.31 -8.79
CA LEU A 313 10.75 3.01 -10.12
C LEU A 313 10.72 4.26 -11.02
N ALA A 314 10.27 5.40 -10.48
CA ALA A 314 10.26 6.67 -11.21
C ALA A 314 11.66 7.15 -11.58
N LYS A 315 12.64 7.04 -10.67
CA LYS A 315 14.06 7.34 -10.92
C LYS A 315 14.66 6.44 -11.99
N ALA A 316 14.32 5.15 -11.98
CA ALA A 316 14.80 4.18 -12.96
C ALA A 316 14.27 4.48 -14.36
N ILE A 317 13.01 4.90 -14.49
CA ILE A 317 12.35 5.18 -15.76
C ILE A 317 12.68 6.59 -16.26
N TYR A 318 12.72 7.59 -15.38
CA TYR A 318 12.89 9.01 -15.71
C TYR A 318 14.10 9.65 -14.99
N PRO A 319 15.33 9.11 -15.15
CA PRO A 319 16.49 9.59 -14.40
C PRO A 319 16.79 11.08 -14.64
N GLU A 320 16.30 11.66 -15.74
CA GLU A 320 16.50 13.07 -16.11
C GLU A 320 15.81 14.05 -15.16
N VAL A 321 14.73 13.67 -14.48
CA VAL A 321 13.98 14.57 -13.57
C VAL A 321 14.31 14.37 -12.09
N PHE A 322 15.15 13.40 -11.76
CA PHE A 322 15.61 13.09 -10.40
C PHE A 322 17.10 13.40 -10.17
N LYS A 323 17.62 14.41 -10.88
CA LYS A 323 19.03 14.84 -10.79
C LYS A 323 19.26 15.74 -9.58
#